data_8f87207ac02372c799e0833a04f76d47
#
_entry.id   8f87207ac02372c799e0833a04f76d47
#
_cell.length_a   1.000
_cell.length_b   1.000
_cell.length_c   1.000
_cell.angle_alpha   90.00
_cell.angle_beta   90.00
_cell.angle_gamma   90.00
#
_symmetry.space_group_name_H-M   'P 1'
#
loop_
_entity.id
_entity.type
_entity.pdbx_description
1 polymer ?
#
loop_
_entity_poly.entity_id
_entity_poly.type
_entity_poly.pdbx_seq_one_letter_code
_entity_poly.pdbx_strand_id
1 'polypeptide(L)'
;MGNIDFWYSIGSTYSYLTVMRLPRLAQEYGVNIRWRPFNVRDVMVEQNNVPFSNKPIKSAYMWRDIERRAASYGLCPQIPAPYPLGGLVLANQVAFLL
;
A
#
# COMPACT_ATOMS: atom_id res chain seq x y z
N MET A 1 18.09 -10.53 -16.68
CA MET A 1 17.11 -9.70 -15.99
C MET A 1 16.20 -10.54 -15.11
N GLY A 2 16.05 -10.15 -13.86
CA GLY A 2 15.17 -10.85 -12.93
C GLY A 2 13.73 -10.39 -13.02
N ASN A 3 12.84 -11.29 -12.69
CA ASN A 3 11.42 -10.99 -12.51
C ASN A 3 11.11 -11.08 -11.03
N ILE A 4 10.38 -10.07 -10.52
CA ILE A 4 9.97 -10.01 -9.12
C ILE A 4 8.45 -9.89 -9.07
N ASP A 5 7.82 -10.76 -8.30
CA ASP A 5 6.40 -10.65 -8.01
C ASP A 5 6.23 -9.71 -6.83
N PHE A 6 5.50 -8.62 -7.05
CA PHE A 6 5.19 -7.66 -6.00
C PHE A 6 3.72 -7.77 -5.61
N TRP A 7 3.47 -8.33 -4.45
CA TRP A 7 2.13 -8.47 -3.90
C TRP A 7 1.75 -7.20 -3.18
N TYR A 8 0.63 -6.61 -3.56
CA TYR A 8 0.17 -5.36 -2.97
C TYR A 8 -1.33 -5.38 -2.75
N SER A 9 -1.80 -4.54 -1.83
CA SER A 9 -3.23 -4.38 -1.58
C SER A 9 -3.57 -2.90 -1.67
N ILE A 10 -4.57 -2.59 -2.48
CA ILE A 10 -5.08 -1.22 -2.56
C ILE A 10 -5.66 -0.85 -1.19
N GLY A 11 -5.34 0.34 -0.71
CA GLY A 11 -5.72 0.81 0.61
C GLY A 11 -4.66 0.60 1.69
N SER A 12 -3.56 -0.07 1.37
CA SER A 12 -2.44 -0.19 2.30
C SER A 12 -1.61 1.09 2.29
N THR A 13 -1.52 1.74 3.45
CA THR A 13 -0.85 3.05 3.56
C THR A 13 0.65 2.96 3.30
N TYR A 14 1.32 1.96 3.86
CA TYR A 14 2.76 1.79 3.66
C TYR A 14 3.11 1.25 2.27
N SER A 15 2.26 0.41 1.69
CA SER A 15 2.46 -0.07 0.33
C SER A 15 2.45 1.07 -0.68
N TYR A 16 1.70 2.13 -0.43
CA TYR A 16 1.69 3.32 -1.28
C TYR A 16 3.11 3.85 -1.52
N LEU A 17 3.93 3.90 -0.47
CA LEU A 17 5.30 4.41 -0.58
C LEU A 17 6.14 3.57 -1.53
N THR A 18 5.98 2.26 -1.51
CA THR A 18 6.69 1.35 -2.40
C THR A 18 6.12 1.41 -3.82
N VAL A 19 4.79 1.39 -3.96
CA VAL A 19 4.12 1.42 -5.26
C VAL A 19 4.53 2.65 -6.07
N MET A 20 4.63 3.80 -5.41
CA MET A 20 4.97 5.05 -6.11
C MET A 20 6.43 5.11 -6.55
N ARG A 21 7.33 4.38 -5.89
CA ARG A 21 8.76 4.37 -6.21
C ARG A 21 9.19 3.22 -7.13
N LEU A 22 8.42 2.13 -7.11
CA LEU A 22 8.85 0.87 -7.70
C LEU A 22 9.09 0.94 -9.22
N PRO A 23 8.24 1.60 -10.04
CA PRO A 23 8.50 1.66 -11.48
C PRO A 23 9.85 2.26 -11.83
N ARG A 24 10.23 3.35 -11.16
CA ARG A 24 11.51 4.01 -11.39
C ARG A 24 12.68 3.13 -10.94
N LEU A 25 12.55 2.52 -9.76
CA LEU A 25 13.59 1.64 -9.25
C LEU A 25 13.77 0.40 -10.14
N ALA A 26 12.66 -0.18 -10.61
CA ALA A 26 12.71 -1.32 -11.51
C ALA A 26 13.45 -0.98 -12.80
N GLN A 27 13.20 0.18 -13.37
CA GLN A 27 13.88 0.65 -14.56
C GLN A 27 15.38 0.87 -14.29
N GLU A 28 15.71 1.48 -13.16
CA GLU A 28 17.08 1.78 -12.79
C GLU A 28 17.92 0.52 -12.60
N TYR A 29 17.34 -0.52 -12.02
CA TYR A 29 18.05 -1.78 -11.73
C TYR A 29 17.81 -2.88 -12.77
N GLY A 30 17.07 -2.59 -13.82
CA GLY A 30 16.83 -3.54 -14.90
C GLY A 30 16.03 -4.77 -14.47
N VAL A 31 15.01 -4.57 -13.63
CA VAL A 31 14.17 -5.63 -13.08
C VAL A 31 12.76 -5.49 -13.60
N ASN A 32 12.13 -6.62 -13.94
CA ASN A 32 10.70 -6.63 -14.27
C ASN A 32 9.87 -6.88 -13.02
N ILE A 33 8.85 -6.06 -12.83
CA ILE A 33 7.92 -6.22 -11.71
C ILE A 33 6.62 -6.81 -12.22
N ARG A 34 6.20 -7.91 -11.64
CA ARG A 34 4.87 -8.47 -11.85
C ARG A 34 3.98 -8.02 -10.69
N TRP A 35 3.01 -7.19 -11.02
CA TRP A 35 2.11 -6.61 -10.04
C TRP A 35 1.03 -7.61 -9.67
N ARG A 36 0.95 -7.99 -8.39
CA ARG A 36 0.05 -9.02 -7.88
C ARG A 36 -0.87 -8.44 -6.83
N PRO A 37 -2.06 -7.93 -7.19
CA PRO A 37 -2.98 -7.40 -6.18
C PRO A 37 -3.63 -8.52 -5.37
N PHE A 38 -3.87 -8.25 -4.08
CA PHE A 38 -4.63 -9.14 -3.21
C PHE A 38 -5.36 -8.32 -2.15
N ASN A 39 -6.35 -8.91 -1.50
CA ASN A 39 -7.09 -8.22 -0.46
C ASN A 39 -6.52 -8.57 0.91
N VAL A 40 -5.63 -7.73 1.41
CA VAL A 40 -4.97 -7.97 2.71
C VAL A 40 -5.95 -7.95 3.87
N ARG A 41 -7.09 -7.26 3.73
CA ARG A 41 -8.10 -7.19 4.79
C ARG A 41 -8.63 -8.57 5.14
N ASP A 42 -8.85 -9.43 4.16
CA ASP A 42 -9.32 -10.79 4.40
C ASP A 42 -8.31 -11.58 5.24
N VAL A 43 -7.02 -11.41 4.96
CA VAL A 43 -5.96 -12.06 5.74
C VAL A 43 -5.93 -11.52 7.16
N MET A 44 -6.04 -10.21 7.33
CA MET A 44 -6.04 -9.57 8.65
C MET A 44 -7.22 -10.02 9.50
N VAL A 45 -8.41 -10.10 8.90
CA VAL A 45 -9.61 -10.56 9.60
C VAL A 45 -9.46 -12.02 10.03
N GLU A 46 -8.96 -12.87 9.15
CA GLU A 46 -8.72 -14.28 9.44
C GLU A 46 -7.74 -14.45 10.60
N GLN A 47 -6.70 -13.61 10.64
CA GLN A 47 -5.70 -13.64 11.70
C GLN A 47 -6.11 -12.85 12.95
N ASN A 48 -7.32 -12.31 12.97
CA ASN A 48 -7.82 -11.45 14.05
C ASN A 48 -6.88 -10.28 14.35
N ASN A 49 -6.35 -9.69 13.28
CA ASN A 49 -5.38 -8.58 13.39
C ASN A 49 -5.75 -7.49 12.37
N VAL A 50 -6.69 -6.63 12.76
CA VAL A 50 -7.05 -5.45 11.97
C VAL A 50 -6.34 -4.24 12.60
N PRO A 51 -5.24 -3.76 11.99
CA PRO A 51 -4.48 -2.66 12.57
C PRO A 51 -5.27 -1.35 12.53
N PHE A 52 -5.03 -0.50 13.49
CA PHE A 52 -5.59 0.84 13.62
C PHE A 52 -7.10 0.90 13.89
N SER A 53 -7.78 -0.22 13.93
CA SER A 53 -9.20 -0.27 14.31
C SER A 53 -9.34 0.13 15.77
N ASN A 54 -10.12 1.19 16.05
CA ASN A 54 -10.33 1.74 17.40
C ASN A 54 -9.03 2.14 18.11
N LYS A 55 -8.02 2.56 17.33
CA LYS A 55 -6.72 2.98 17.87
C LYS A 55 -6.34 4.35 17.32
N PRO A 56 -7.00 5.44 17.80
CA PRO A 56 -6.79 6.77 17.21
C PRO A 56 -5.36 7.29 17.37
N ILE A 57 -4.71 7.00 18.49
CA ILE A 57 -3.34 7.46 18.73
C ILE A 57 -2.38 6.74 17.76
N LYS A 58 -2.55 5.44 17.61
CA LYS A 58 -1.71 4.67 16.69
C LYS A 58 -1.96 5.07 15.24
N SER A 59 -3.19 5.37 14.87
CA SER A 59 -3.52 5.87 13.53
C SER A 59 -2.88 7.23 13.26
N ALA A 60 -2.92 8.13 14.23
CA ALA A 60 -2.27 9.43 14.09
C ALA A 60 -0.75 9.29 13.92
N TYR A 61 -0.14 8.38 14.66
CA TYR A 61 1.28 8.07 14.53
C TYR A 61 1.60 7.53 13.13
N MET A 62 0.79 6.61 12.65
CA MET A 62 0.95 6.03 11.31
C MET A 62 0.92 7.13 10.23
N TRP A 63 -0.07 8.03 10.29
CA TRP A 63 -0.18 9.10 9.29
C TRP A 63 1.01 10.04 9.34
N ARG A 64 1.53 10.34 10.53
CA ARG A 64 2.71 11.17 10.67
C ARG A 64 3.95 10.49 10.08
N ASP A 65 4.09 9.19 10.30
CA ASP A 65 5.18 8.40 9.73
C ASP A 65 5.10 8.38 8.21
N ILE A 66 3.90 8.15 7.65
CA ILE A 66 3.68 8.19 6.19
C ILE A 66 4.07 9.54 5.62
N GLU A 67 3.65 10.63 6.26
CA GLU A 67 3.96 11.98 5.81
C GLU A 67 5.48 12.20 5.73
N ARG A 68 6.20 11.80 6.77
CA ARG A 68 7.65 11.97 6.82
C ARG A 68 8.38 11.13 5.78
N ARG A 69 7.97 9.87 5.64
CA ARG A 69 8.59 8.97 4.66
C ARG A 69 8.29 9.43 3.24
N ALA A 70 7.06 9.82 2.98
CA ALA A 70 6.69 10.33 1.66
C ALA A 70 7.53 11.56 1.28
N ALA A 71 7.69 12.49 2.20
CA ALA A 71 8.51 13.68 1.96
C ALA A 71 9.96 13.30 1.62
N SER A 72 10.53 12.31 2.30
CA SER A 72 11.89 11.86 2.03
C SER A 72 12.04 11.21 0.65
N TYR A 73 10.94 10.72 0.08
CA TYR A 73 10.93 10.12 -1.27
C TYR A 73 10.44 11.08 -2.35
N GLY A 74 10.18 12.33 -2.00
CA GLY A 74 9.67 13.30 -2.95
C GLY A 74 8.21 13.12 -3.31
N LEU A 75 7.43 12.44 -2.48
CA LEU A 75 6.01 12.21 -2.68
C LEU A 75 5.18 13.19 -1.86
N CYS A 76 4.01 13.55 -2.37
CA CYS A 76 3.12 14.51 -1.73
C CYS A 76 1.70 13.94 -1.59
N PRO A 77 1.49 12.94 -0.74
CA PRO A 77 0.16 12.40 -0.53
C PRO A 77 -0.72 13.37 0.23
N GLN A 78 -2.02 13.27 0.01
CA GLN A 78 -2.99 14.02 0.79
C GLN A 78 -3.26 13.28 2.10
N ILE A 79 -2.90 13.87 3.22
CA ILE A 79 -2.96 13.25 4.54
C ILE A 79 -3.84 14.09 5.47
N PRO A 80 -4.72 13.45 6.27
CA PRO A 80 -5.04 12.02 6.21
C PRO A 80 -5.92 11.68 5.02
N ALA A 81 -5.73 10.50 4.47
CA ALA A 81 -6.65 9.94 3.49
C ALA A 81 -7.83 9.27 4.22
N PRO A 82 -8.98 9.07 3.55
CA PRO A 82 -10.05 8.27 4.14
C PRO A 82 -9.52 6.88 4.49
N TYR A 83 -9.69 6.48 5.75
CA TYR A 83 -9.13 5.22 6.23
C TYR A 83 -9.90 4.74 7.47
N PRO A 84 -10.31 3.47 7.52
CA PRO A 84 -10.23 2.49 6.44
C PRO A 84 -11.20 2.78 5.31
N LEU A 85 -10.84 2.32 4.11
CA LEU A 85 -11.68 2.52 2.93
C LEU A 85 -12.64 1.35 2.74
N GLY A 86 -13.87 1.66 2.27
CA GLY A 86 -14.76 0.65 1.74
C GLY A 86 -14.43 0.32 0.29
N GLY A 87 -15.01 -0.77 -0.22
CA GLY A 87 -14.86 -1.13 -1.63
C GLY A 87 -13.48 -1.66 -2.02
N LEU A 88 -12.64 -2.02 -1.06
CA LEU A 88 -11.29 -2.50 -1.34
C LEU A 88 -11.29 -3.85 -2.06
N VAL A 89 -12.25 -4.71 -1.79
CA VAL A 89 -12.37 -6.00 -2.47
C VAL A 89 -12.54 -5.76 -3.97
N LEU A 90 -13.48 -4.89 -4.33
CA LEU A 90 -13.74 -4.56 -5.74
C LEU A 90 -12.52 -3.90 -6.38
N ALA A 91 -11.89 -2.97 -5.69
CA ALA A 91 -10.70 -2.27 -6.21
C ALA A 91 -9.56 -3.25 -6.52
N ASN A 92 -9.30 -4.21 -5.63
CA ASN A 92 -8.26 -5.21 -5.85
C ASN A 92 -8.64 -6.19 -6.96
N GLN A 93 -9.92 -6.53 -7.09
CA GLN A 93 -10.40 -7.37 -8.19
C GLN A 93 -10.21 -6.68 -9.54
N VAL A 94 -10.52 -5.40 -9.63
CA VAL A 94 -10.31 -4.62 -10.85
C VAL A 94 -8.82 -4.56 -11.19
N ALA A 95 -7.97 -4.31 -10.20
CA ALA A 95 -6.53 -4.26 -10.40
C ALA A 95 -5.98 -5.59 -10.93
N PHE A 96 -6.53 -6.70 -10.47
CA PHE A 96 -6.14 -8.03 -10.94
C PHE A 96 -6.39 -8.22 -12.44
N LEU A 97 -7.45 -7.57 -12.97
CA LEU A 97 -7.81 -7.69 -14.39
C LEU A 97 -6.96 -6.82 -15.30
N LEU A 98 -6.25 -5.88 -14.75
CA LEU A 98 -5.39 -4.98 -15.52
C LEU A 98 -4.00 -5.58 -15.72
#